data_33d38d0021c9472a7cc748ed04b1d758
#
_entry.id   33d38d0021c9472a7cc748ed04b1d758
#
_cell.length_a   1.000
_cell.length_b   1.000
_cell.length_c   1.000
_cell.angle_alpha   90.00
_cell.angle_beta   90.00
_cell.angle_gamma   90.00
#
_symmetry.space_group_name_H-M   'P 1'
#
loop_
_entity.id
_entity.type
_entity.pdbx_description
1 polymer ?
#
loop_
_entity_poly.entity_id
_entity_poly.type
_entity_poly.pdbx_seq_one_letter_code
_entity_poly.pdbx_strand_id
1 'polypeptide(L)'
;RHWTAALRVLLAREIQHDSSSDRDVCAAFAADAGVYFHAHYALAPETGALLGHRILNILEQARTDNILCRRFPGYLPLLRFVCYAQLEAAAPGSALAALLDELEAFALTGIPCGTPALAAVRAEVEAAILAPSAAACADIGRQILAALAPELARLCGIADADALARIASQLVDYAFSEGDRAEAFGDGCDSRLRLRSEAQDAARQGPSADG
;
A
#
# COMPACT_ATOMS: atom_id res chain seq x y z
N ARG A 1 12.26 -5.22 -5.52
CA ARG A 1 11.51 -4.54 -4.44
C ARG A 1 11.82 -3.05 -4.33
N HIS A 2 13.08 -2.60 -4.44
CA HIS A 2 13.45 -1.16 -4.30
C HIS A 2 12.97 -0.27 -5.44
N TRP A 3 12.90 -0.77 -6.69
CA TRP A 3 12.51 0.04 -7.86
C TRP A 3 11.05 0.47 -7.84
N THR A 4 10.13 -0.38 -7.38
CA THR A 4 8.70 -0.04 -7.29
C THR A 4 8.44 0.98 -6.18
N ALA A 5 9.11 0.88 -5.04
CA ALA A 5 9.03 1.88 -3.98
C ALA A 5 9.61 3.22 -4.44
N ALA A 6 10.78 3.24 -5.08
CA ALA A 6 11.39 4.45 -5.62
C ALA A 6 10.50 5.10 -6.70
N LEU A 7 9.92 4.29 -7.60
CA LEU A 7 9.02 4.81 -8.64
C LEU A 7 7.74 5.39 -8.03
N ARG A 8 7.14 4.73 -7.04
CA ARG A 8 5.99 5.25 -6.28
C ARG A 8 6.30 6.57 -5.60
N VAL A 9 7.44 6.68 -4.94
CA VAL A 9 7.89 7.91 -4.29
C VAL A 9 8.08 9.05 -5.30
N LEU A 10 8.69 8.76 -6.45
CA LEU A 10 8.89 9.74 -7.51
C LEU A 10 7.58 10.23 -8.11
N LEU A 11 6.63 9.32 -8.33
CA LEU A 11 5.34 9.62 -8.92
C LEU A 11 4.39 10.29 -7.90
N ALA A 12 4.41 9.89 -6.63
CA ALA A 12 3.67 10.55 -5.56
C ALA A 12 4.07 12.02 -5.38
N ARG A 13 5.34 12.36 -5.63
CA ARG A 13 5.84 13.74 -5.60
C ARG A 13 5.24 14.62 -6.69
N GLU A 14 4.96 14.08 -7.87
CA GLU A 14 4.31 14.81 -8.97
C GLU A 14 2.81 15.02 -8.76
N ILE A 15 2.18 14.25 -7.87
CA ILE A 15 0.74 14.33 -7.56
C ILE A 15 0.47 15.36 -6.46
N GLN A 16 1.48 16.06 -5.92
CA GLN A 16 1.34 17.02 -4.82
C GLN A 16 0.63 16.42 -3.60
N HIS A 17 1.04 15.22 -3.17
CA HIS A 17 0.55 14.67 -1.93
C HIS A 17 1.03 15.51 -0.75
N ASP A 18 0.10 16.07 0.02
CA ASP A 18 0.37 16.61 1.35
C ASP A 18 0.63 15.43 2.30
N SER A 19 1.87 14.94 2.29
CA SER A 19 2.27 13.75 3.03
C SER A 19 2.13 13.90 4.55
N SER A 20 2.01 15.12 5.09
CA SER A 20 1.79 15.35 6.51
C SER A 20 0.33 15.10 6.88
N SER A 21 -0.60 15.66 6.11
CA SER A 21 -2.04 15.45 6.30
C SER A 21 -2.43 13.97 6.16
N ASP A 22 -1.84 13.26 5.21
CA ASP A 22 -2.14 11.84 5.00
C ASP A 22 -1.65 10.95 6.16
N ARG A 23 -0.51 11.31 6.80
CA ARG A 23 -0.02 10.62 8.01
C ARG A 23 -0.97 10.78 9.19
N ASP A 24 -1.44 12.01 9.40
CA ASP A 24 -2.35 12.30 10.49
C ASP A 24 -3.66 11.54 10.31
N VAL A 25 -4.17 11.43 9.09
CA VAL A 25 -5.34 10.61 8.75
C VAL A 25 -5.08 9.14 9.06
N CYS A 26 -3.92 8.59 8.64
CA CYS A 26 -3.57 7.20 8.90
C CYS A 26 -3.42 6.90 10.40
N ALA A 27 -2.77 7.80 11.14
CA ALA A 27 -2.58 7.66 12.58
C ALA A 27 -3.92 7.72 13.34
N ALA A 28 -4.79 8.67 12.99
CA ALA A 28 -6.12 8.79 13.57
C ALA A 28 -6.97 7.55 13.28
N PHE A 29 -6.97 7.07 12.04
CA PHE A 29 -7.71 5.87 11.66
C PHE A 29 -7.23 4.63 12.44
N ALA A 30 -5.91 4.45 12.58
CA ALA A 30 -5.36 3.34 13.35
C ALA A 30 -5.75 3.42 14.83
N ALA A 31 -5.70 4.60 15.43
CA ALA A 31 -6.11 4.80 16.81
C ALA A 31 -7.62 4.50 17.01
N ASP A 32 -8.47 4.99 16.11
CA ASP A 32 -9.91 4.69 16.12
C ASP A 32 -10.18 3.18 16.00
N ALA A 33 -9.45 2.49 15.12
CA ALA A 33 -9.55 1.04 14.95
C ALA A 33 -9.13 0.29 16.23
N GLY A 34 -8.05 0.72 16.89
CA GLY A 34 -7.62 0.16 18.16
C GLY A 34 -8.72 0.25 19.24
N VAL A 35 -9.32 1.42 19.39
CA VAL A 35 -10.44 1.64 20.33
C VAL A 35 -11.64 0.78 19.95
N TYR A 36 -12.00 0.74 18.67
CA TYR A 36 -13.14 -0.01 18.16
C TYR A 36 -12.99 -1.52 18.42
N PHE A 37 -11.87 -2.13 18.04
CA PHE A 37 -11.62 -3.56 18.26
C PHE A 37 -11.54 -3.91 19.73
N HIS A 38 -10.95 -3.05 20.57
CA HIS A 38 -10.92 -3.27 22.00
C HIS A 38 -12.33 -3.27 22.61
N ALA A 39 -13.15 -2.29 22.27
CA ALA A 39 -14.48 -2.13 22.81
C ALA A 39 -15.46 -3.24 22.39
N HIS A 40 -15.38 -3.71 21.15
CA HIS A 40 -16.37 -4.64 20.58
C HIS A 40 -15.91 -6.09 20.53
N TYR A 41 -14.60 -6.35 20.53
CA TYR A 41 -14.03 -7.69 20.34
C TYR A 41 -12.99 -8.07 21.37
N ALA A 42 -12.72 -7.23 22.36
CA ALA A 42 -11.73 -7.43 23.44
C ALA A 42 -10.30 -7.72 22.90
N LEU A 43 -9.97 -7.28 21.67
CA LEU A 43 -8.60 -7.33 21.17
C LEU A 43 -7.74 -6.30 21.88
N ALA A 44 -6.42 -6.58 21.98
CA ALA A 44 -5.47 -5.58 22.44
C ALA A 44 -5.54 -4.33 21.51
N PRO A 45 -5.55 -3.11 22.06
CA PRO A 45 -5.64 -1.88 21.27
C PRO A 45 -4.57 -1.80 20.16
N GLU A 46 -3.36 -2.27 20.46
CA GLU A 46 -2.24 -2.29 19.53
C GLU A 46 -2.52 -3.22 18.33
N THR A 47 -3.14 -4.37 18.57
CA THR A 47 -3.54 -5.31 17.52
C THR A 47 -4.64 -4.69 16.65
N GLY A 48 -5.64 -4.07 17.25
CA GLY A 48 -6.69 -3.37 16.52
C GLY A 48 -6.15 -2.21 15.69
N ALA A 49 -5.21 -1.43 16.24
CA ALA A 49 -4.54 -0.36 15.53
C ALA A 49 -3.70 -0.87 14.35
N LEU A 50 -2.99 -1.98 14.52
CA LEU A 50 -2.23 -2.64 13.45
C LEU A 50 -3.13 -3.06 12.29
N LEU A 51 -4.29 -3.68 12.59
CA LEU A 51 -5.27 -4.07 11.57
C LEU A 51 -5.84 -2.87 10.84
N GLY A 52 -6.21 -1.83 11.57
CA GLY A 52 -6.71 -0.58 10.98
C GLY A 52 -5.66 0.03 10.06
N HIS A 53 -4.44 0.18 10.54
CA HIS A 53 -3.33 0.72 9.76
C HIS A 53 -3.09 -0.10 8.48
N ARG A 54 -3.09 -1.45 8.58
CA ARG A 54 -2.88 -2.32 7.40
C ARG A 54 -4.01 -2.17 6.37
N ILE A 55 -5.26 -2.12 6.80
CA ILE A 55 -6.40 -1.94 5.89
C ILE A 55 -6.33 -0.59 5.19
N LEU A 56 -6.14 0.50 5.94
CA LEU A 56 -6.05 1.82 5.32
C LEU A 56 -4.84 1.94 4.39
N ASN A 57 -3.71 1.33 4.77
CA ASN A 57 -2.51 1.28 3.93
C ASN A 57 -2.78 0.61 2.57
N ILE A 58 -3.50 -0.52 2.56
CA ILE A 58 -3.92 -1.20 1.33
C ILE A 58 -4.80 -0.29 0.47
N LEU A 59 -5.81 0.34 1.07
CA LEU A 59 -6.76 1.19 0.35
C LEU A 59 -6.10 2.45 -0.22
N GLU A 60 -5.28 3.14 0.57
CA GLU A 60 -4.54 4.33 0.14
C GLU A 60 -3.51 4.01 -0.93
N GLN A 61 -2.81 2.88 -0.82
CA GLN A 61 -1.91 2.42 -1.86
C GLN A 61 -2.67 2.19 -3.17
N ALA A 62 -3.80 1.49 -3.12
CA ALA A 62 -4.62 1.23 -4.30
C ALA A 62 -5.21 2.52 -4.90
N ARG A 63 -5.64 3.48 -4.05
CA ARG A 63 -6.12 4.80 -4.48
C ARG A 63 -5.02 5.57 -5.21
N THR A 64 -3.84 5.62 -4.64
CA THR A 64 -2.68 6.31 -5.22
C THR A 64 -2.26 5.65 -6.53
N ASP A 65 -2.16 4.33 -6.56
CA ASP A 65 -1.82 3.57 -7.78
C ASP A 65 -2.88 3.75 -8.88
N ASN A 66 -4.17 3.87 -8.51
CA ASN A 66 -5.23 4.18 -9.48
C ASN A 66 -5.07 5.59 -10.08
N ILE A 67 -4.71 6.59 -9.29
CA ILE A 67 -4.40 7.94 -9.79
C ILE A 67 -3.22 7.87 -10.77
N LEU A 68 -2.16 7.13 -10.40
CA LEU A 68 -0.98 6.93 -11.24
C LEU A 68 -1.32 6.22 -12.56
N CYS A 69 -2.12 5.16 -12.51
CA CYS A 69 -2.55 4.43 -13.70
C CYS A 69 -3.36 5.29 -14.66
N ARG A 70 -4.19 6.20 -14.14
CA ARG A 70 -4.96 7.15 -14.98
C ARG A 70 -4.06 8.18 -15.65
N ARG A 71 -3.06 8.68 -14.90
CA ARG A 71 -2.11 9.66 -15.41
C ARG A 71 -1.06 9.05 -16.34
N PHE A 72 -0.67 7.81 -16.07
CA PHE A 72 0.36 7.07 -16.81
C PHE A 72 -0.15 5.67 -17.17
N PRO A 73 -0.92 5.50 -18.25
CA PRO A 73 -1.56 4.22 -18.58
C PRO A 73 -0.58 3.03 -18.73
N GLY A 74 0.68 3.30 -19.07
CA GLY A 74 1.73 2.27 -19.13
C GLY A 74 2.17 1.73 -17.76
N TYR A 75 1.78 2.35 -16.66
CA TYR A 75 2.11 1.90 -15.30
C TYR A 75 1.29 0.66 -14.88
N LEU A 76 0.04 0.54 -15.33
CA LEU A 76 -0.86 -0.55 -14.94
C LEU A 76 -0.31 -1.97 -15.22
N PRO A 77 0.27 -2.28 -16.41
CA PRO A 77 0.86 -3.59 -16.65
C PRO A 77 2.02 -3.91 -15.71
N LEU A 78 2.85 -2.91 -15.39
CA LEU A 78 3.97 -3.06 -14.46
C LEU A 78 3.47 -3.32 -13.03
N LEU A 79 2.47 -2.57 -12.58
CA LEU A 79 1.84 -2.76 -11.27
C LEU A 79 1.27 -4.17 -11.14
N ARG A 80 0.50 -4.63 -12.12
CA ARG A 80 -0.07 -5.97 -12.15
C ARG A 80 1.02 -7.04 -12.09
N PHE A 81 2.06 -6.93 -12.89
CA PHE A 81 3.17 -7.87 -12.87
C PHE A 81 3.82 -7.99 -11.49
N VAL A 82 4.07 -6.85 -10.82
CA VAL A 82 4.66 -6.83 -9.48
C VAL A 82 3.72 -7.44 -8.45
N CYS A 83 2.42 -7.12 -8.49
CA CYS A 83 1.43 -7.67 -7.58
C CYS A 83 1.30 -9.20 -7.75
N TYR A 84 1.23 -9.69 -8.98
CA TYR A 84 1.22 -11.14 -9.24
C TYR A 84 2.46 -11.84 -8.72
N ALA A 85 3.65 -11.30 -8.97
CA ALA A 85 4.90 -11.87 -8.49
C ALA A 85 4.98 -11.89 -6.94
N GLN A 86 4.38 -10.88 -6.27
CA GLN A 86 4.30 -10.84 -4.81
C GLN A 86 3.33 -11.90 -4.26
N LEU A 87 2.18 -12.07 -4.90
CA LEU A 87 1.19 -13.09 -4.51
C LEU A 87 1.75 -14.52 -4.69
N GLU A 88 2.43 -14.77 -5.80
CA GLU A 88 3.07 -16.08 -6.05
C GLU A 88 4.21 -16.38 -5.07
N ALA A 89 4.94 -15.35 -4.64
CA ALA A 89 6.02 -15.48 -3.67
C ALA A 89 5.54 -15.53 -2.21
N ALA A 90 4.25 -15.28 -1.96
CA ALA A 90 3.67 -15.31 -0.61
C ALA A 90 3.70 -16.76 -0.09
N ALA A 91 4.47 -17.01 0.96
CA ALA A 91 4.42 -18.27 1.68
C ALA A 91 3.01 -18.47 2.28
N PRO A 92 2.51 -19.71 2.40
CA PRO A 92 1.27 -19.98 3.10
C PRO A 92 1.36 -19.40 4.52
N GLY A 93 0.68 -18.30 4.72
CA GLY A 93 0.63 -17.58 5.99
C GLY A 93 -0.56 -18.02 6.83
N SER A 94 -0.75 -17.35 7.95
CA SER A 94 -1.97 -17.49 8.73
C SER A 94 -3.18 -17.07 7.91
N ALA A 95 -4.37 -17.57 8.30
CA ALA A 95 -5.62 -17.19 7.64
C ALA A 95 -5.89 -15.67 7.71
N LEU A 96 -5.40 -14.99 8.76
CA LEU A 96 -5.46 -13.54 8.89
C LEU A 96 -4.61 -12.84 7.81
N ALA A 97 -3.37 -13.29 7.61
CA ALA A 97 -2.50 -12.74 6.58
C ALA A 97 -3.09 -13.01 5.18
N ALA A 98 -3.62 -14.21 4.94
CA ALA A 98 -4.25 -14.56 3.67
C ALA A 98 -5.46 -13.67 3.33
N LEU A 99 -6.29 -13.33 4.32
CA LEU A 99 -7.42 -12.42 4.13
C LEU A 99 -6.96 -11.01 3.72
N LEU A 100 -5.91 -10.49 4.37
CA LEU A 100 -5.37 -9.18 4.06
C LEU A 100 -4.62 -9.15 2.71
N ASP A 101 -3.88 -10.21 2.38
CA ASP A 101 -3.22 -10.37 1.09
C ASP A 101 -4.27 -10.46 -0.05
N GLU A 102 -5.41 -11.13 0.18
CA GLU A 102 -6.53 -11.20 -0.78
C GLU A 102 -7.20 -9.83 -0.97
N LEU A 103 -7.40 -9.07 0.12
CA LEU A 103 -7.90 -7.68 0.05
C LEU A 103 -6.94 -6.79 -0.76
N GLU A 104 -5.63 -6.92 -0.53
CA GLU A 104 -4.61 -6.17 -1.27
C GLU A 104 -4.62 -6.54 -2.75
N ALA A 105 -4.68 -7.84 -3.08
CA ALA A 105 -4.75 -8.31 -4.45
C ALA A 105 -5.97 -7.75 -5.18
N PHE A 106 -7.14 -7.78 -4.53
CA PHE A 106 -8.35 -7.21 -5.09
C PHE A 106 -8.23 -5.70 -5.29
N ALA A 107 -7.81 -4.96 -4.27
CA ALA A 107 -7.71 -3.50 -4.32
C ALA A 107 -6.72 -3.01 -5.40
N LEU A 108 -5.58 -3.69 -5.56
CA LEU A 108 -4.54 -3.28 -6.51
C LEU A 108 -4.75 -3.79 -7.94
N THR A 109 -5.38 -4.94 -8.12
CA THR A 109 -5.44 -5.60 -9.44
C THR A 109 -6.85 -5.84 -9.95
N GLY A 110 -7.86 -5.75 -9.07
CA GLY A 110 -9.24 -6.10 -9.37
C GLY A 110 -9.48 -7.62 -9.45
N ILE A 111 -8.56 -8.45 -8.97
CA ILE A 111 -8.76 -9.91 -8.89
C ILE A 111 -9.95 -10.18 -7.96
N PRO A 112 -10.97 -10.92 -8.40
CA PRO A 112 -12.14 -11.21 -7.56
C PRO A 112 -11.76 -11.92 -6.26
N CYS A 113 -12.36 -11.49 -5.16
CA CYS A 113 -12.21 -12.14 -3.86
C CYS A 113 -12.95 -13.48 -3.82
N GLY A 114 -12.29 -14.52 -3.29
CA GLY A 114 -12.90 -15.82 -2.98
C GLY A 114 -13.58 -15.83 -1.62
N THR A 115 -13.09 -15.02 -0.69
CA THR A 115 -13.59 -14.96 0.68
C THR A 115 -14.93 -14.20 0.75
N PRO A 116 -16.01 -14.79 1.31
CA PRO A 116 -17.33 -14.15 1.37
C PRO A 116 -17.34 -12.80 2.09
N ALA A 117 -16.53 -12.64 3.15
CA ALA A 117 -16.42 -11.39 3.88
C ALA A 117 -15.88 -10.25 3.01
N LEU A 118 -14.89 -10.53 2.16
CA LEU A 118 -14.35 -9.55 1.21
C LEU A 118 -15.31 -9.28 0.05
N ALA A 119 -16.01 -10.30 -0.42
CA ALA A 119 -17.03 -10.11 -1.45
C ALA A 119 -18.15 -9.17 -0.99
N ALA A 120 -18.49 -9.19 0.32
CA ALA A 120 -19.51 -8.32 0.90
C ALA A 120 -19.10 -6.82 0.92
N VAL A 121 -17.82 -6.49 0.96
CA VAL A 121 -17.30 -5.11 1.00
C VAL A 121 -16.71 -4.64 -0.34
N ARG A 122 -16.96 -5.39 -1.39
CA ARG A 122 -16.39 -5.11 -2.72
C ARG A 122 -16.70 -3.69 -3.21
N ALA A 123 -17.95 -3.27 -3.11
CA ALA A 123 -18.37 -1.96 -3.59
C ALA A 123 -17.70 -0.81 -2.81
N GLU A 124 -17.53 -0.99 -1.50
CA GLU A 124 -16.85 -0.04 -0.64
C GLU A 124 -15.35 0.04 -0.98
N VAL A 125 -14.68 -1.09 -1.25
CA VAL A 125 -13.28 -1.10 -1.70
C VAL A 125 -13.14 -0.39 -3.03
N GLU A 126 -13.99 -0.67 -4.02
CA GLU A 126 -14.02 0.04 -5.30
C GLU A 126 -14.23 1.55 -5.12
N ALA A 127 -15.12 1.95 -4.19
CA ALA A 127 -15.36 3.36 -3.86
C ALA A 127 -14.14 4.01 -3.17
N ALA A 128 -13.46 3.31 -2.26
CA ALA A 128 -12.25 3.81 -1.59
C ALA A 128 -11.12 4.08 -2.58
N ILE A 129 -10.91 3.19 -3.57
CA ILE A 129 -9.91 3.36 -4.64
C ILE A 129 -10.19 4.60 -5.50
N LEU A 130 -11.45 5.02 -5.59
CA LEU A 130 -11.88 6.19 -6.35
C LEU A 130 -11.99 7.45 -5.51
N ALA A 131 -11.75 7.38 -4.21
CA ALA A 131 -11.90 8.50 -3.29
C ALA A 131 -11.01 9.69 -3.70
N PRO A 132 -11.52 10.94 -3.55
CA PRO A 132 -10.78 12.13 -3.98
C PRO A 132 -9.60 12.50 -3.07
N SER A 133 -9.59 12.00 -1.83
CA SER A 133 -8.57 12.30 -0.83
C SER A 133 -8.35 11.13 0.14
N ALA A 134 -7.26 11.16 0.89
CA ALA A 134 -6.98 10.19 1.96
C ALA A 134 -8.07 10.21 3.04
N ALA A 135 -8.57 11.39 3.41
CA ALA A 135 -9.66 11.51 4.37
C ALA A 135 -10.94 10.82 3.89
N ALA A 136 -11.33 11.03 2.64
CA ALA A 136 -12.50 10.36 2.05
C ALA A 136 -12.29 8.84 1.94
N CYS A 137 -11.07 8.39 1.63
CA CYS A 137 -10.70 6.99 1.63
C CYS A 137 -10.81 6.39 3.04
N ALA A 138 -10.32 7.09 4.07
CA ALA A 138 -10.44 6.67 5.46
C ALA A 138 -11.90 6.58 5.94
N ASP A 139 -12.78 7.49 5.51
CA ASP A 139 -14.20 7.43 5.86
C ASP A 139 -14.87 6.16 5.29
N ILE A 140 -14.56 5.79 4.06
CA ILE A 140 -15.02 4.53 3.47
C ILE A 140 -14.31 3.35 4.13
N GLY A 141 -13.03 3.49 4.44
CA GLY A 141 -12.24 2.48 5.15
C GLY A 141 -12.83 2.10 6.50
N ARG A 142 -13.45 3.04 7.24
CA ARG A 142 -14.18 2.74 8.49
C ARG A 142 -15.37 1.81 8.27
N GLN A 143 -16.08 1.94 7.15
CA GLN A 143 -17.19 1.07 6.79
C GLN A 143 -16.68 -0.34 6.46
N ILE A 144 -15.60 -0.42 5.67
CA ILE A 144 -14.94 -1.69 5.34
C ILE A 144 -14.43 -2.37 6.63
N LEU A 145 -13.75 -1.63 7.50
CA LEU A 145 -13.25 -2.14 8.77
C LEU A 145 -14.39 -2.71 9.63
N ALA A 146 -15.47 -1.96 9.79
CA ALA A 146 -16.62 -2.41 10.58
C ALA A 146 -17.29 -3.67 10.01
N ALA A 147 -17.37 -3.79 8.69
CA ALA A 147 -17.93 -4.98 8.03
C ALA A 147 -17.00 -6.20 8.15
N LEU A 148 -15.69 -6.02 8.09
CA LEU A 148 -14.70 -7.09 8.21
C LEU A 148 -14.36 -7.44 9.67
N ALA A 149 -14.70 -6.59 10.63
CA ALA A 149 -14.28 -6.71 12.03
C ALA A 149 -14.64 -8.06 12.68
N PRO A 150 -15.82 -8.66 12.48
CA PRO A 150 -16.12 -9.97 13.07
C PRO A 150 -15.14 -11.05 12.60
N GLU A 151 -14.82 -11.07 11.32
CA GLU A 151 -13.90 -12.05 10.74
C GLU A 151 -12.45 -11.78 11.14
N LEU A 152 -12.03 -10.52 11.13
CA LEU A 152 -10.70 -10.13 11.58
C LEU A 152 -10.47 -10.48 13.05
N ALA A 153 -11.44 -10.18 13.92
CA ALA A 153 -11.35 -10.52 15.33
C ALA A 153 -11.27 -12.04 15.57
N ARG A 154 -12.09 -12.81 14.85
CA ARG A 154 -12.05 -14.29 14.88
C ARG A 154 -10.69 -14.81 14.46
N LEU A 155 -10.12 -14.27 13.37
CA LEU A 155 -8.82 -14.70 12.84
C LEU A 155 -7.66 -14.26 13.76
N CYS A 156 -7.74 -13.09 14.39
CA CYS A 156 -6.76 -12.65 15.39
C CYS A 156 -6.73 -13.57 16.61
N GLY A 157 -7.88 -14.11 17.03
CA GLY A 157 -7.95 -15.05 18.15
C GLY A 157 -7.23 -16.39 17.92
N ILE A 158 -6.91 -16.72 16.67
CA ILE A 158 -6.17 -17.92 16.27
C ILE A 158 -4.81 -17.62 15.61
N ALA A 159 -4.49 -16.33 15.41
CA ALA A 159 -3.23 -15.92 14.81
C ALA A 159 -2.09 -16.05 15.84
N ASP A 160 -0.94 -16.49 15.38
CA ASP A 160 0.29 -16.48 16.15
C ASP A 160 1.01 -15.10 16.09
N ALA A 161 2.02 -14.92 16.93
CA ALA A 161 2.80 -13.69 16.97
C ALA A 161 3.54 -13.43 15.63
N ASP A 162 3.95 -14.47 14.93
CA ASP A 162 4.67 -14.35 13.66
C ASP A 162 3.75 -13.82 12.56
N ALA A 163 2.46 -14.20 12.58
CA ALA A 163 1.47 -13.67 11.66
C ALA A 163 1.27 -12.16 11.87
N LEU A 164 1.17 -11.70 13.10
CA LEU A 164 1.04 -10.27 13.41
C LEU A 164 2.33 -9.49 13.07
N ALA A 165 3.49 -10.06 13.36
CA ALA A 165 4.78 -9.48 12.98
C ALA A 165 4.92 -9.35 11.45
N ARG A 166 4.45 -10.35 10.69
CA ARG A 166 4.42 -10.27 9.22
C ARG A 166 3.51 -9.14 8.73
N ILE A 167 2.31 -9.01 9.30
CA ILE A 167 1.40 -7.92 8.94
C ILE A 167 2.05 -6.56 9.24
N ALA A 168 2.70 -6.41 10.39
CA ALA A 168 3.43 -5.20 10.74
C ALA A 168 4.56 -4.89 9.74
N SER A 169 5.30 -5.89 9.29
CA SER A 169 6.39 -5.72 8.30
C SER A 169 5.90 -5.36 6.89
N GLN A 170 4.63 -5.60 6.59
CA GLN A 170 4.00 -5.23 5.31
C GLN A 170 3.49 -3.78 5.30
N LEU A 171 3.45 -3.12 6.46
CA LEU A 171 3.12 -1.70 6.48
C LEU A 171 4.18 -0.95 5.69
N VAL A 172 3.76 -0.25 4.67
CA VAL A 172 4.62 0.71 4.01
C VAL A 172 4.83 1.83 5.00
N ASP A 173 6.07 1.98 5.49
CA ASP A 173 6.43 3.15 6.25
C ASP A 173 6.22 4.39 5.37
N TYR A 174 5.09 5.06 5.51
CA TYR A 174 4.95 6.45 5.07
C TYR A 174 5.88 7.36 5.88
N ALA A 175 6.45 6.86 6.94
CA ALA A 175 7.53 7.42 7.71
C ALA A 175 8.89 7.14 7.05
N PHE A 176 9.10 7.61 5.83
CA PHE A 176 10.45 8.08 5.56
C PHE A 176 10.71 9.18 6.59
N SER A 177 11.64 8.95 7.51
CA SER A 177 12.09 10.00 8.41
C SER A 177 12.52 11.21 7.56
N GLU A 178 12.44 12.42 8.08
CA GLU A 178 12.96 13.59 7.34
C GLU A 178 14.43 13.39 6.92
N GLY A 179 15.21 12.60 7.70
CA GLY A 179 16.56 12.18 7.35
C GLY A 179 16.60 11.26 6.12
N ASP A 180 15.77 10.22 6.09
CA ASP A 180 15.68 9.29 4.94
C ASP A 180 15.18 10.02 3.68
N ARG A 181 14.37 11.06 3.85
CA ARG A 181 13.99 11.96 2.73
C ARG A 181 15.17 12.78 2.22
N ALA A 182 15.97 13.34 3.10
CA ALA A 182 17.14 14.12 2.70
C ALA A 182 18.17 13.25 1.98
N GLU A 183 18.42 12.03 2.45
CA GLU A 183 19.32 11.07 1.80
C GLU A 183 18.75 10.52 0.49
N ALA A 184 17.50 10.05 0.48
CA ALA A 184 16.88 9.54 -0.74
C ALA A 184 16.66 10.62 -1.82
N PHE A 185 16.55 11.90 -1.42
CA PHE A 185 16.31 13.01 -2.34
C PHE A 185 17.55 13.88 -2.59
N GLY A 186 18.51 13.93 -1.67
CA GLY A 186 19.81 14.55 -1.91
C GLY A 186 20.57 13.79 -3.00
N ASP A 187 20.79 12.51 -2.81
CA ASP A 187 21.44 11.63 -3.79
C ASP A 187 20.58 11.36 -5.04
N GLY A 188 19.28 11.34 -4.92
CA GLY A 188 18.37 11.07 -6.05
C GLY A 188 18.32 12.17 -7.10
N CYS A 189 18.56 13.43 -6.72
CA CYS A 189 18.64 14.54 -7.66
C CYS A 189 19.95 14.47 -8.49
N ASP A 190 21.05 14.16 -7.83
CA ASP A 190 22.35 13.96 -8.48
C ASP A 190 22.39 12.70 -9.34
N SER A 191 21.76 11.60 -8.89
CA SER A 191 21.64 10.35 -9.67
C SER A 191 20.79 10.53 -10.93
N ARG A 192 19.76 11.39 -10.91
CA ARG A 192 18.96 11.71 -12.11
C ARG A 192 19.75 12.51 -13.14
N LEU A 193 20.55 13.46 -12.69
CA LEU A 193 21.45 14.23 -13.56
C LEU A 193 22.51 13.32 -14.16
N ARG A 194 23.06 12.40 -13.37
CA ARG A 194 24.04 11.39 -13.84
C ARG A 194 23.43 10.43 -14.86
N LEU A 195 22.30 9.78 -14.56
CA LEU A 195 21.63 8.87 -15.49
C LEU A 195 21.21 9.55 -16.80
N ARG A 196 20.80 10.82 -16.72
CA ARG A 196 20.46 11.60 -17.91
C ARG A 196 21.70 12.00 -18.71
N SER A 197 22.80 12.31 -18.04
CA SER A 197 24.11 12.56 -18.65
C SER A 197 24.66 11.31 -19.30
N GLU A 198 24.67 10.18 -18.58
CA GLU A 198 25.14 8.89 -19.09
C GLU A 198 24.31 8.39 -20.29
N ALA A 199 22.97 8.54 -20.26
CA ALA A 199 22.11 8.22 -21.38
C ALA A 199 22.33 9.15 -22.59
N GLN A 200 22.63 10.43 -22.36
CA GLN A 200 22.96 11.38 -23.42
C GLN A 200 24.35 11.11 -24.01
N ASP A 201 25.31 10.73 -23.18
CA ASP A 201 26.66 10.40 -23.60
C ASP A 201 26.71 9.07 -24.35
N ALA A 202 25.92 8.05 -23.91
CA ALA A 202 25.75 6.80 -24.64
C ALA A 202 25.08 7.02 -26.01
N ALA A 203 24.10 7.92 -26.10
CA ALA A 203 23.44 8.27 -27.36
C ALA A 203 24.36 9.07 -28.31
N ARG A 204 25.36 9.79 -27.78
CA ARG A 204 26.36 10.52 -28.58
C ARG A 204 27.51 9.65 -29.06
N GLN A 205 27.79 8.54 -28.37
CA GLN A 205 28.87 7.62 -28.69
C GLN A 205 28.48 6.57 -29.72
N GLY A 206 27.37 6.68 -30.44
CA GLY A 206 26.93 5.86 -31.56
C GLY A 206 27.54 4.44 -31.67
N PRO A 207 26.93 3.44 -32.27
CA PRO A 207 27.54 2.15 -32.38
C PRO A 207 28.91 2.28 -33.08
N SER A 208 29.98 1.88 -32.38
CA SER A 208 31.35 1.83 -32.91
C SER A 208 31.34 0.99 -34.17
N ALA A 209 31.57 1.65 -35.28
CA ALA A 209 31.72 0.97 -36.57
C ALA A 209 33.13 0.36 -36.61
N ASP A 210 33.29 -0.79 -35.94
CA ASP A 210 34.45 -1.67 -36.13
C ASP A 210 33.96 -3.09 -36.26
N GLY A 211 34.10 -3.62 -37.49
CA GLY A 211 33.90 -4.99 -37.84
C GLY A 211 34.07 -5.21 -39.30
#